data_3a5bfc1231f193d0b024aa776cf2f5b7
#
_entry.id   3a5bfc1231f193d0b024aa776cf2f5b7
#
_cell.length_a   1.000
_cell.length_b   1.000
_cell.length_c   1.000
_cell.angle_alpha   90.00
_cell.angle_beta   90.00
_cell.angle_gamma   90.00
#
_symmetry.space_group_name_H-M   'P 1'
#
loop_
_entity.id
_entity.type
_entity.pdbx_description
1 polymer ?
#
loop_
_entity_poly.entity_id
_entity_poly.type
_entity_poly.pdbx_seq_one_letter_code
_entity_poly.pdbx_strand_id
1 'polypeptide(L)'
;MLEYIYMSELGRPSKLTAEVTKNIQNWLRMGYFVEDAARMAGVNKSTLYRWLEKGKEDRDQEIESLHADFCNAMERSRAEAEGMFINSIQTAAKRGQWQAAAWWLERSFDKWSKPHKLQVSGDDEEPINIKIKYSGDKE
;
A
#
# COMPACT_ATOMS: atom_id res chain seq x y z
N MET A 1 37.91 -27.00 14.34
CA MET A 1 36.95 -26.95 15.46
C MET A 1 36.49 -25.53 15.84
N LEU A 2 37.38 -24.58 15.80
CA LEU A 2 37.04 -23.16 16.07
C LEU A 2 36.16 -22.52 14.98
N GLU A 3 36.28 -22.90 13.69
CA GLU A 3 35.44 -22.42 12.61
C GLU A 3 33.99 -22.91 12.71
N TYR A 4 33.75 -24.09 13.26
CA TYR A 4 32.40 -24.67 13.43
C TYR A 4 31.60 -23.96 14.54
N ILE A 5 32.28 -23.45 15.55
CA ILE A 5 31.66 -22.71 16.66
C ILE A 5 31.29 -21.30 16.22
N TYR A 6 32.10 -20.66 15.37
CA TYR A 6 31.84 -19.33 14.83
C TYR A 6 30.64 -19.26 13.88
N MET A 7 30.35 -20.34 13.13
CA MET A 7 29.19 -20.43 12.25
C MET A 7 27.88 -20.70 12.99
N SER A 8 27.92 -21.25 14.21
CA SER A 8 26.71 -21.50 15.00
C SER A 8 26.19 -20.25 15.74
N GLU A 9 27.04 -19.25 15.95
CA GLU A 9 26.65 -17.96 16.56
C GLU A 9 26.12 -16.94 15.54
N LEU A 10 26.43 -17.10 14.27
CA LEU A 10 25.88 -16.36 13.16
C LEU A 10 24.52 -16.96 12.77
N GLY A 11 23.45 -16.75 13.48
CA GLY A 11 22.12 -17.27 13.19
C GLY A 11 21.85 -17.48 11.69
N ARG A 12 20.88 -18.29 11.34
CA ARG A 12 20.53 -18.61 9.95
C ARG A 12 20.53 -17.31 9.10
N PRO A 13 21.25 -17.25 7.96
CA PRO A 13 21.30 -16.05 7.12
C PRO A 13 19.91 -15.50 6.84
N SER A 14 19.71 -14.21 7.01
CA SER A 14 18.45 -13.55 6.70
C SER A 14 18.13 -13.78 5.22
N LYS A 15 16.90 -14.20 4.92
CA LYS A 15 16.42 -14.32 3.54
C LYS A 15 16.21 -12.95 2.88
N LEU A 16 16.28 -11.87 3.62
CA LEU A 16 16.21 -10.51 3.11
C LEU A 16 17.56 -10.14 2.48
N THR A 17 17.59 -10.06 1.18
CA THR A 17 18.75 -9.69 0.37
C THR A 17 18.39 -8.51 -0.53
N ALA A 18 19.39 -7.80 -1.03
CA ALA A 18 19.20 -6.74 -2.01
C ALA A 18 18.52 -7.26 -3.30
N GLU A 19 18.82 -8.48 -3.70
CA GLU A 19 18.21 -9.13 -4.89
C GLU A 19 16.72 -9.39 -4.66
N VAL A 20 16.34 -9.96 -3.52
CA VAL A 20 14.92 -10.19 -3.17
C VAL A 20 14.17 -8.87 -3.09
N THR A 21 14.75 -7.85 -2.46
CA THR A 21 14.18 -6.51 -2.41
C THR A 21 13.92 -5.97 -3.81
N LYS A 22 14.91 -6.05 -4.70
CA LYS A 22 14.78 -5.59 -6.09
C LYS A 22 13.70 -6.35 -6.86
N ASN A 23 13.59 -7.65 -6.67
CA ASN A 23 12.54 -8.46 -7.30
C ASN A 23 11.15 -8.00 -6.85
N ILE A 24 10.93 -7.80 -5.56
CA ILE A 24 9.64 -7.31 -5.03
C ILE A 24 9.36 -5.91 -5.57
N GLN A 25 10.35 -5.01 -5.60
CA GLN A 25 10.20 -3.67 -6.16
C GLN A 25 9.73 -3.69 -7.61
N ASN A 26 10.29 -4.58 -8.44
CA ASN A 26 9.90 -4.68 -9.84
C ASN A 26 8.41 -5.03 -10.00
N TRP A 27 7.90 -5.96 -9.20
CA TRP A 27 6.48 -6.32 -9.20
C TRP A 27 5.59 -5.18 -8.68
N LEU A 28 6.04 -4.46 -7.64
CA LEU A 28 5.33 -3.29 -7.11
C LEU A 28 5.23 -2.17 -8.16
N ARG A 29 6.30 -1.90 -8.91
CA ARG A 29 6.30 -0.90 -9.99
C ARG A 29 5.33 -1.25 -11.12
N MET A 30 5.02 -2.52 -11.29
CA MET A 30 4.01 -2.99 -12.23
C MET A 30 2.57 -2.86 -11.69
N GLY A 31 2.40 -2.41 -10.44
CA GLY A 31 1.10 -2.18 -9.81
C GLY A 31 0.58 -3.34 -8.96
N TYR A 32 1.39 -4.37 -8.72
CA TYR A 32 0.99 -5.46 -7.83
C TYR A 32 0.90 -5.01 -6.37
N PHE A 33 -0.01 -5.62 -5.60
CA PHE A 33 -0.02 -5.45 -4.15
C PHE A 33 1.23 -6.06 -3.52
N VAL A 34 1.65 -5.52 -2.38
CA VAL A 34 2.90 -5.94 -1.73
C VAL A 34 2.94 -7.43 -1.37
N GLU A 35 1.81 -8.02 -1.00
CA GLU A 35 1.71 -9.45 -0.70
C GLU A 35 1.90 -10.31 -1.95
N ASP A 36 1.31 -9.89 -3.08
CA ASP A 36 1.46 -10.60 -4.35
C ASP A 36 2.87 -10.44 -4.91
N ALA A 37 3.44 -9.24 -4.82
CA ALA A 37 4.82 -8.96 -5.21
C ALA A 37 5.82 -9.82 -4.41
N ALA A 38 5.61 -9.95 -3.11
CA ALA A 38 6.41 -10.81 -2.25
C ALA A 38 6.27 -12.29 -2.65
N ARG A 39 5.06 -12.75 -2.92
CA ARG A 39 4.78 -14.12 -3.37
C ARG A 39 5.47 -14.42 -4.70
N MET A 40 5.44 -13.49 -5.65
CA MET A 40 6.12 -13.61 -6.94
C MET A 40 7.65 -13.67 -6.80
N ALA A 41 8.18 -13.06 -5.74
CA ALA A 41 9.60 -13.13 -5.38
C ALA A 41 9.96 -14.33 -4.48
N GLY A 42 9.02 -15.24 -4.22
CA GLY A 42 9.24 -16.43 -3.39
C GLY A 42 9.24 -16.16 -1.88
N VAL A 43 8.66 -15.04 -1.43
CA VAL A 43 8.59 -14.65 -0.02
C VAL A 43 7.19 -14.86 0.53
N ASN A 44 7.08 -15.57 1.65
CA ASN A 44 5.83 -15.81 2.33
C ASN A 44 5.30 -14.53 2.98
N LYS A 45 3.97 -14.40 3.06
CA LYS A 45 3.26 -13.29 3.70
C LYS A 45 3.76 -13.02 5.12
N SER A 46 3.91 -14.05 5.95
CA SER A 46 4.40 -13.91 7.33
C SER A 46 5.82 -13.35 7.40
N THR A 47 6.70 -13.78 6.49
CA THR A 47 8.08 -13.26 6.39
C THR A 47 8.09 -11.81 5.93
N LEU A 48 7.27 -11.46 4.94
CA LEU A 48 7.10 -10.09 4.45
C LEU A 48 6.71 -9.14 5.60
N TYR A 49 5.65 -9.48 6.33
CA TYR A 49 5.17 -8.61 7.41
C TYR A 49 6.16 -8.48 8.56
N ARG A 50 6.87 -9.56 8.90
CA ARG A 50 7.95 -9.48 9.88
C ARG A 50 9.08 -8.54 9.46
N TRP A 51 9.45 -8.53 8.18
CA TRP A 51 10.45 -7.58 7.66
C TRP A 51 9.96 -6.14 7.69
N LEU A 52 8.69 -5.91 7.31
CA LEU A 52 8.08 -4.59 7.34
C LEU A 52 7.94 -4.05 8.76
N GLU A 53 7.55 -4.89 9.70
CA GLU A 53 7.42 -4.53 11.11
C GLU A 53 8.77 -4.17 11.70
N LYS A 54 9.77 -5.03 11.50
CA LYS A 54 11.15 -4.76 11.93
C LYS A 54 11.70 -3.48 11.30
N GLY A 55 11.48 -3.25 10.03
CA GLY A 55 11.93 -2.03 9.36
C GLY A 55 11.26 -0.76 9.89
N LYS A 56 9.98 -0.83 10.27
CA LYS A 56 9.29 0.29 10.91
C LYS A 56 9.87 0.59 12.30
N GLU A 57 10.09 -0.45 13.11
CA GLU A 57 10.73 -0.31 14.43
C GLU A 57 12.10 0.32 14.32
N ASP A 58 12.93 -0.14 13.37
CA ASP A 58 14.27 0.40 13.15
C ASP A 58 14.22 1.87 12.72
N ARG A 59 13.28 2.25 11.84
CA ARG A 59 13.09 3.66 11.45
C ARG A 59 12.64 4.54 12.61
N ASP A 60 11.73 4.05 13.45
CA ASP A 60 11.23 4.79 14.62
C ASP A 60 12.35 5.03 15.65
N GLN A 61 13.35 4.15 15.69
CA GLN A 61 14.54 4.27 16.53
C GLN A 61 15.72 4.93 15.83
N GLU A 62 15.53 5.43 14.61
CA GLU A 62 16.60 6.04 13.78
C GLU A 62 17.78 5.07 13.52
N ILE A 63 17.50 3.77 13.45
CA ILE A 63 18.49 2.73 13.17
C ILE A 63 18.54 2.49 11.66
N GLU A 64 19.70 2.68 11.06
CA GLU A 64 19.97 2.26 9.69
C GLU A 64 20.11 0.74 9.64
N SER A 65 19.22 0.09 8.91
CA SER A 65 19.18 -1.37 8.77
C SER A 65 18.68 -1.80 7.41
N LEU A 66 18.99 -3.04 7.04
CA LEU A 66 18.49 -3.65 5.82
C LEU A 66 16.94 -3.73 5.81
N HIS A 67 16.31 -3.86 6.98
CA HIS A 67 14.84 -3.86 7.10
C HIS A 67 14.26 -2.47 6.93
N ALA A 68 14.93 -1.42 7.46
CA ALA A 68 14.52 -0.03 7.23
C ALA A 68 14.62 0.33 5.74
N ASP A 69 15.73 -0.04 5.09
CA ASP A 69 15.92 0.14 3.64
C ASP A 69 14.87 -0.61 2.83
N PHE A 70 14.51 -1.83 3.23
CA PHE A 70 13.45 -2.61 2.62
C PHE A 70 12.10 -1.88 2.70
N CYS A 71 11.72 -1.36 3.87
CA CYS A 71 10.48 -0.58 4.02
C CYS A 71 10.46 0.64 3.10
N ASN A 72 11.55 1.41 3.08
CA ASN A 72 11.69 2.58 2.21
C ASN A 72 11.56 2.20 0.73
N ALA A 73 12.20 1.09 0.34
CA ALA A 73 12.14 0.57 -1.03
C ALA A 73 10.71 0.17 -1.43
N MET A 74 9.94 -0.47 -0.54
CA MET A 74 8.55 -0.85 -0.80
C MET A 74 7.64 0.38 -0.96
N GLU A 75 7.74 1.33 -0.04
CA GLU A 75 6.98 2.59 -0.08
C GLU A 75 7.26 3.38 -1.36
N ARG A 76 8.54 3.53 -1.71
CA ARG A 76 8.96 4.23 -2.93
C ARG A 76 8.44 3.57 -4.19
N SER A 77 8.56 2.26 -4.31
CA SER A 77 8.11 1.52 -5.50
C SER A 77 6.60 1.58 -5.69
N ARG A 78 5.83 1.60 -4.61
CA ARG A 78 4.37 1.82 -4.67
C ARG A 78 4.04 3.22 -5.15
N ALA A 79 4.72 4.23 -4.63
CA ALA A 79 4.53 5.63 -5.07
C ALA A 79 4.91 5.81 -6.55
N GLU A 80 5.97 5.16 -7.02
CA GLU A 80 6.36 5.17 -8.44
C GLU A 80 5.27 4.54 -9.33
N ALA A 81 4.69 3.42 -8.92
CA ALA A 81 3.58 2.77 -9.65
C ALA A 81 2.33 3.66 -9.68
N GLU A 82 1.95 4.24 -8.55
CA GLU A 82 0.83 5.16 -8.46
C GLU A 82 1.03 6.37 -9.36
N GLY A 83 2.21 6.98 -9.33
CA GLY A 83 2.57 8.10 -10.21
C GLY A 83 2.47 7.76 -11.69
N MET A 84 2.84 6.56 -12.09
CA MET A 84 2.70 6.09 -13.47
C MET A 84 1.23 5.99 -13.90
N PHE A 85 0.35 5.46 -13.06
CA PHE A 85 -1.08 5.38 -13.35
C PHE A 85 -1.75 6.76 -13.35
N ILE A 86 -1.39 7.64 -12.43
CA ILE A 86 -1.83 9.03 -12.41
C ILE A 86 -1.46 9.72 -13.73
N ASN A 87 -0.21 9.57 -14.17
CA ASN A 87 0.24 10.15 -15.45
C ASN A 87 -0.54 9.59 -16.64
N SER A 88 -0.89 8.33 -16.65
CA SER A 88 -1.73 7.72 -17.69
C SER A 88 -3.12 8.34 -17.74
N ILE A 89 -3.75 8.55 -16.58
CA ILE A 89 -5.07 9.20 -16.48
C ILE A 89 -4.99 10.66 -16.97
N GLN A 90 -3.99 11.40 -16.53
CA GLN A 90 -3.77 12.79 -16.97
C GLN A 90 -3.53 12.89 -18.47
N THR A 91 -2.75 11.98 -19.03
CA THR A 91 -2.49 11.92 -20.47
C THR A 91 -3.76 11.64 -21.26
N ALA A 92 -4.59 10.69 -20.80
CA ALA A 92 -5.87 10.38 -21.41
C ALA A 92 -6.83 11.60 -21.37
N ALA A 93 -6.90 12.28 -20.23
CA ALA A 93 -7.71 13.49 -20.08
C ALA A 93 -7.26 14.62 -21.03
N LYS A 94 -5.94 14.85 -21.16
CA LYS A 94 -5.37 15.85 -22.10
C LYS A 94 -5.65 15.53 -23.56
N ARG A 95 -5.81 14.25 -23.90
CA ARG A 95 -6.17 13.78 -25.25
C ARG A 95 -7.66 13.85 -25.54
N GLY A 96 -8.46 14.42 -24.65
CA GLY A 96 -9.90 14.61 -24.84
C GLY A 96 -10.79 13.49 -24.29
N GLN A 97 -10.23 12.53 -23.57
CA GLN A 97 -11.02 11.51 -22.85
C GLN A 97 -11.54 12.11 -21.54
N TRP A 98 -12.65 12.82 -21.62
CA TRP A 98 -13.23 13.52 -20.48
C TRP A 98 -13.57 12.60 -19.29
N GLN A 99 -13.84 11.32 -19.56
CA GLN A 99 -14.13 10.32 -18.53
C GLN A 99 -12.94 10.14 -17.56
N ALA A 100 -11.70 10.21 -18.06
CA ALA A 100 -10.50 10.14 -17.24
C ALA A 100 -10.40 11.35 -16.30
N ALA A 101 -10.72 12.54 -16.78
CA ALA A 101 -10.77 13.75 -15.95
C ALA A 101 -11.90 13.68 -14.92
N ALA A 102 -13.09 13.25 -15.31
CA ALA A 102 -14.24 13.08 -14.42
C ALA A 102 -13.94 12.08 -13.31
N TRP A 103 -13.35 10.92 -13.66
CA TRP A 103 -12.96 9.89 -12.71
C TRP A 103 -11.97 10.41 -11.67
N TRP A 104 -10.99 11.22 -12.10
CA TRP A 104 -10.02 11.82 -11.21
C TRP A 104 -10.66 12.86 -10.27
N LEU A 105 -11.50 13.74 -10.80
CA LEU A 105 -12.21 14.76 -10.02
C LEU A 105 -13.09 14.14 -8.93
N GLU A 106 -13.83 13.08 -9.28
CA GLU A 106 -14.72 12.39 -8.34
C GLU A 106 -13.98 11.76 -7.14
N ARG A 107 -12.72 11.37 -7.34
CA ARG A 107 -11.91 10.69 -6.30
C ARG A 107 -10.96 11.59 -5.55
N SER A 108 -10.53 12.68 -6.17
CA SER A 108 -9.51 13.55 -5.59
C SER A 108 -10.10 14.76 -4.86
N PHE A 109 -11.36 15.09 -5.12
CA PHE A 109 -11.99 16.28 -4.55
C PHE A 109 -13.41 15.98 -4.07
N ASP A 110 -13.67 16.20 -2.79
CA ASP A 110 -14.99 15.98 -2.17
C ASP A 110 -16.11 16.73 -2.87
N LYS A 111 -15.83 17.93 -3.38
CA LYS A 111 -16.75 18.76 -4.14
C LYS A 111 -17.37 18.03 -5.35
N TRP A 112 -16.64 17.07 -5.94
CA TRP A 112 -17.04 16.32 -7.11
C TRP A 112 -17.37 14.87 -6.83
N SER A 113 -17.25 14.45 -5.57
CA SER A 113 -17.55 13.08 -5.19
C SER A 113 -19.04 12.78 -5.41
N LYS A 114 -19.32 11.60 -5.96
CA LYS A 114 -20.69 11.12 -6.04
C LYS A 114 -21.19 10.80 -4.64
N PRO A 115 -22.44 11.17 -4.29
CA PRO A 115 -23.02 10.77 -3.01
C PRO A 115 -23.01 9.24 -2.93
N HIS A 116 -22.34 8.71 -1.89
CA HIS A 116 -22.37 7.29 -1.62
C HIS A 116 -23.79 6.88 -1.22
N LYS A 117 -24.41 5.99 -1.97
CA LYS A 117 -25.62 5.31 -1.49
C LYS A 117 -25.20 4.41 -0.33
N LEU A 118 -25.50 4.81 0.89
CA LEU A 118 -25.36 3.97 2.05
C LEU A 118 -26.42 2.86 1.95
N GLN A 119 -25.99 1.66 1.62
CA GLN A 119 -26.86 0.48 1.71
C GLN A 119 -26.78 -0.02 3.14
N VAL A 120 -27.71 0.41 3.98
CA VAL A 120 -27.84 -0.11 5.34
C VAL A 120 -28.73 -1.33 5.26
N SER A 121 -28.15 -2.53 5.39
CA SER A 121 -28.89 -3.75 5.61
C SER A 121 -29.09 -3.94 7.11
N GLY A 122 -30.33 -3.81 7.58
CA GLY A 122 -30.73 -4.18 8.93
C GLY A 122 -31.48 -5.51 8.90
N ASP A 123 -31.61 -6.17 10.05
CA ASP A 123 -32.52 -7.27 10.23
C ASP A 123 -33.94 -6.81 9.92
N ASP A 124 -34.71 -7.64 9.20
CA ASP A 124 -35.99 -7.30 8.55
C ASP A 124 -37.14 -6.92 9.50
N GLU A 125 -36.92 -6.73 10.79
CA GLU A 125 -38.01 -6.56 11.77
C GLU A 125 -38.22 -5.13 12.30
N GLU A 126 -37.32 -4.17 12.08
CA GLU A 126 -37.55 -2.76 12.48
C GLU A 126 -37.16 -1.74 11.41
N PRO A 127 -38.00 -0.73 11.17
CA PRO A 127 -37.68 0.33 10.22
C PRO A 127 -36.56 1.21 10.73
N ILE A 128 -35.48 1.36 9.91
CA ILE A 128 -34.36 2.22 10.23
C ILE A 128 -34.77 3.68 10.02
N ASN A 129 -34.86 4.46 11.10
CA ASN A 129 -35.11 5.88 11.04
C ASN A 129 -33.80 6.67 10.94
N ILE A 130 -33.48 7.20 9.75
CA ILE A 130 -32.34 8.06 9.51
C ILE A 130 -32.77 9.52 9.60
N LYS A 131 -32.33 10.25 10.62
CA LYS A 131 -32.46 11.72 10.70
C LYS A 131 -31.24 12.39 10.08
N ILE A 132 -31.41 13.00 8.92
CA ILE A 132 -30.37 13.79 8.28
C ILE A 132 -30.48 15.24 8.79
N LYS A 133 -29.47 15.71 9.55
CA LYS A 133 -29.36 17.12 9.91
C LYS A 133 -28.44 17.82 8.91
N TYR A 134 -28.93 18.81 8.22
CA TYR A 134 -28.11 19.68 7.39
C TYR A 134 -27.47 20.76 8.29
N SER A 135 -26.15 20.99 8.12
CA SER A 135 -25.47 22.09 8.81
C SER A 135 -25.90 23.43 8.20
N GLY A 136 -26.98 23.97 8.69
CA GLY A 136 -27.57 25.22 8.18
C GLY A 136 -28.98 25.48 8.66
N ASP A 137 -29.64 24.49 9.21
CA ASP A 137 -30.94 24.69 9.90
C ASP A 137 -30.69 25.39 11.23
N LYS A 138 -30.81 26.71 11.18
CA LYS A 138 -30.99 27.53 12.43
C LYS A 138 -32.38 27.24 12.95
N GLU A 139 -32.45 26.92 14.24
CA GLU A 139 -33.70 26.96 15.02
C GLU A 139 -34.41 28.28 14.88
#